data_445b784366742d76f28161b877074687
#
_entry.id   445b784366742d76f28161b877074687
#
_cell.length_a   1.000
_cell.length_b   1.000
_cell.length_c   1.000
_cell.angle_alpha   90.00
_cell.angle_beta   90.00
_cell.angle_gamma   90.00
#
_symmetry.space_group_name_H-M   'P 1'
#
loop_
_entity.id
_entity.type
_entity.pdbx_description
1 polymer ?
#
loop_
_entity_poly.entity_id
_entity_poly.type
_entity_poly.pdbx_seq_one_letter_code
_entity_poly.pdbx_strand_id
1 'polypeptide(L)'
;MKSRLLLRIVASLALLASAESTLAATLVVTKSASCGCCKHWVEHMKKAGFAVQVREVDDVTPTARRLGVPEKLRSCHTSQIGGYVIEGHVPAADVKRLLATKPKAAGLAVPGMVAGSPGMEQGGYSEPYKVVLFDKAGKTRVFASH
;
A
#
# COMPACT_ATOMS: atom_id res chain seq x y z
N MET A 1 -2.56 60.75 44.97
CA MET A 1 -1.62 59.62 44.68
C MET A 1 -2.41 58.57 43.92
N LYS A 2 -2.12 58.44 42.64
CA LYS A 2 -2.94 57.64 41.71
C LYS A 2 -2.29 56.27 41.54
N SER A 3 -2.89 55.22 42.11
CA SER A 3 -2.47 53.84 41.96
C SER A 3 -2.87 53.30 40.58
N ARG A 4 -1.89 53.01 39.76
CA ARG A 4 -2.11 52.37 38.42
C ARG A 4 -2.18 50.87 38.58
N LEU A 5 -3.41 50.36 38.58
CA LEU A 5 -3.68 48.94 38.54
C LEU A 5 -3.43 48.44 37.11
N LEU A 6 -2.27 47.84 36.88
CA LEU A 6 -1.94 47.17 35.61
C LEU A 6 -2.64 45.81 35.55
N LEU A 7 -3.74 45.78 34.82
CA LEU A 7 -4.47 44.57 34.51
C LEU A 7 -3.65 43.78 33.50
N ARG A 8 -2.96 42.73 33.97
CA ARG A 8 -2.28 41.77 33.11
C ARG A 8 -3.31 40.78 32.58
N ILE A 9 -3.78 41.00 31.37
CA ILE A 9 -4.56 40.01 30.61
C ILE A 9 -3.57 38.98 30.11
N VAL A 10 -3.53 37.83 30.79
CA VAL A 10 -2.84 36.62 30.30
C VAL A 10 -3.76 36.02 29.24
N ALA A 11 -3.46 36.30 27.99
CA ALA A 11 -4.09 35.61 26.86
C ALA A 11 -3.52 34.20 26.80
N SER A 12 -4.20 33.24 27.42
CA SER A 12 -3.94 31.83 27.26
C SER A 12 -4.37 31.40 25.85
N LEU A 13 -3.43 31.43 24.92
CA LEU A 13 -3.62 30.88 23.58
C LEU A 13 -3.65 29.36 23.71
N ALA A 14 -4.84 28.77 23.87
CA ALA A 14 -5.04 27.36 23.79
C ALA A 14 -4.76 26.93 22.35
N LEU A 15 -3.58 26.33 22.10
CA LEU A 15 -3.29 25.59 20.87
C LEU A 15 -4.22 24.37 20.85
N LEU A 16 -5.34 24.49 20.17
CA LEU A 16 -6.14 23.34 19.75
C LEU A 16 -5.31 22.60 18.70
N ALA A 17 -4.54 21.62 19.15
CA ALA A 17 -3.96 20.62 18.28
C ALA A 17 -5.12 19.85 17.66
N SER A 18 -5.53 20.24 16.46
CA SER A 18 -6.44 19.47 15.62
C SER A 18 -5.75 18.15 15.32
N ALA A 19 -6.08 17.08 16.03
CA ALA A 19 -5.74 15.73 15.66
C ALA A 19 -6.47 15.45 14.35
N GLU A 20 -5.82 15.70 13.22
CA GLU A 20 -6.27 15.21 11.94
C GLU A 20 -6.26 13.69 12.04
N SER A 21 -7.44 13.09 12.27
CA SER A 21 -7.65 11.66 12.07
C SER A 21 -7.38 11.39 10.59
N THR A 22 -6.15 11.04 10.26
CA THR A 22 -5.84 10.45 8.97
C THR A 22 -6.61 9.14 8.91
N LEU A 23 -7.76 9.15 8.25
CA LEU A 23 -8.46 7.93 7.86
C LEU A 23 -7.42 7.09 7.12
N ALA A 24 -6.98 6.00 7.76
CA ALA A 24 -6.02 5.08 7.17
C ALA A 24 -6.60 4.63 5.82
N ALA A 25 -5.86 4.88 4.75
CA ALA A 25 -6.31 4.56 3.40
C ALA A 25 -6.64 3.07 3.32
N THR A 26 -7.82 2.73 2.83
CA THR A 26 -8.25 1.34 2.64
C THR A 26 -7.50 0.73 1.45
N LEU A 27 -6.94 -0.45 1.65
CA LEU A 27 -6.35 -1.27 0.60
C LEU A 27 -7.49 -2.01 -0.14
N VAL A 28 -7.78 -1.59 -1.36
CA VAL A 28 -8.79 -2.24 -2.20
C VAL A 28 -8.11 -3.28 -3.08
N VAL A 29 -8.44 -4.56 -2.89
CA VAL A 29 -7.83 -5.71 -3.57
C VAL A 29 -8.80 -6.29 -4.58
N THR A 30 -8.44 -6.33 -5.87
CA THR A 30 -9.17 -7.03 -6.92
C THR A 30 -8.48 -8.34 -7.22
N LYS A 31 -9.17 -9.46 -7.03
CA LYS A 31 -8.66 -10.82 -7.22
C LYS A 31 -9.73 -11.76 -7.77
N SER A 32 -9.32 -12.91 -8.31
CA SER A 32 -10.28 -13.99 -8.60
C SER A 32 -10.77 -14.66 -7.31
N ALA A 33 -12.05 -15.04 -7.27
CA ALA A 33 -12.65 -15.77 -6.16
C ALA A 33 -11.89 -17.07 -5.84
N SER A 34 -11.38 -17.76 -6.88
CA SER A 34 -10.64 -19.02 -6.76
C SER A 34 -9.16 -18.87 -6.41
N CYS A 35 -8.63 -17.64 -6.34
CA CYS A 35 -7.22 -17.40 -6.07
C CYS A 35 -6.88 -17.59 -4.58
N GLY A 36 -6.35 -18.77 -4.24
CA GLY A 36 -5.95 -19.13 -2.86
C GLY A 36 -4.78 -18.31 -2.34
N CYS A 37 -3.71 -18.17 -3.13
CA CYS A 37 -2.54 -17.36 -2.75
C CYS A 37 -2.89 -15.88 -2.54
N CYS A 38 -3.81 -15.34 -3.35
CA CYS A 38 -4.31 -13.98 -3.16
C CYS A 38 -5.04 -13.82 -1.82
N LYS A 39 -5.81 -14.84 -1.39
CA LYS A 39 -6.46 -14.85 -0.08
C LYS A 39 -5.42 -14.81 1.04
N HIS A 40 -4.36 -15.61 0.95
CA HIS A 40 -3.28 -15.62 1.94
C HIS A 40 -2.55 -14.26 1.97
N TRP A 41 -2.30 -13.62 0.81
CA TRP A 41 -1.74 -12.28 0.77
C TRP A 41 -2.63 -11.25 1.49
N VAL A 42 -3.95 -11.30 1.28
CA VAL A 42 -4.91 -10.45 1.98
C VAL A 42 -4.80 -10.64 3.51
N GLU A 43 -4.62 -11.88 3.98
CA GLU A 43 -4.42 -12.15 5.41
C GLU A 43 -3.12 -11.53 5.94
N HIS A 44 -2.01 -11.58 5.17
CA HIS A 44 -0.77 -10.86 5.51
C HIS A 44 -1.00 -9.36 5.65
N MET A 45 -1.76 -8.76 4.73
CA MET A 45 -2.05 -7.34 4.79
C MET A 45 -2.89 -6.95 5.99
N LYS A 46 -3.93 -7.74 6.30
CA LYS A 46 -4.77 -7.54 7.51
C LYS A 46 -3.95 -7.68 8.79
N LYS A 47 -3.12 -8.73 8.90
CA LYS A 47 -2.20 -8.93 10.05
C LYS A 47 -1.21 -7.77 10.21
N ALA A 48 -0.80 -7.15 9.12
CA ALA A 48 0.06 -5.97 9.13
C ALA A 48 -0.67 -4.66 9.50
N GLY A 49 -2.00 -4.71 9.73
CA GLY A 49 -2.81 -3.58 10.17
C GLY A 49 -3.45 -2.76 9.05
N PHE A 50 -3.48 -3.26 7.81
CA PHE A 50 -4.22 -2.59 6.74
C PHE A 50 -5.73 -2.84 6.87
N ALA A 51 -6.54 -1.79 6.69
CA ALA A 51 -7.95 -1.94 6.38
C ALA A 51 -8.05 -2.45 4.94
N VAL A 52 -8.66 -3.64 4.75
CA VAL A 52 -8.70 -4.30 3.42
C VAL A 52 -10.13 -4.48 2.97
N GLN A 53 -10.42 -4.04 1.74
CA GLN A 53 -11.64 -4.34 0.99
C GLN A 53 -11.30 -5.24 -0.19
N VAL A 54 -11.96 -6.39 -0.29
CA VAL A 54 -11.77 -7.33 -1.40
C VAL A 54 -12.89 -7.17 -2.43
N ARG A 55 -12.52 -7.17 -3.70
CA ARG A 55 -13.41 -7.24 -4.86
C ARG A 55 -13.08 -8.49 -5.64
N GLU A 56 -14.03 -9.40 -5.76
CA GLU A 56 -13.86 -10.62 -6.52
C GLU A 56 -14.36 -10.43 -7.96
N VAL A 57 -13.56 -10.91 -8.91
CA VAL A 57 -13.83 -10.84 -10.34
C VAL A 57 -13.43 -12.16 -11.00
N ASP A 58 -13.96 -12.44 -12.17
CA ASP A 58 -13.55 -13.64 -12.93
C ASP A 58 -12.18 -13.45 -13.59
N ASP A 59 -11.88 -12.22 -14.05
CA ASP A 59 -10.61 -11.85 -14.67
C ASP A 59 -10.09 -10.53 -14.10
N VAL A 60 -8.88 -10.54 -13.56
CA VAL A 60 -8.21 -9.37 -13.00
C VAL A 60 -7.54 -8.49 -14.06
N THR A 61 -7.30 -9.02 -15.25
CA THR A 61 -6.59 -8.35 -16.35
C THR A 61 -7.18 -6.98 -16.72
N PRO A 62 -8.52 -6.82 -16.85
CA PRO A 62 -9.11 -5.53 -17.15
C PRO A 62 -8.82 -4.47 -16.07
N THR A 63 -8.79 -4.89 -14.80
CA THR A 63 -8.47 -3.99 -13.69
C THR A 63 -7.00 -3.57 -13.73
N ALA A 64 -6.07 -4.51 -13.88
CA ALA A 64 -4.64 -4.20 -14.00
C ALA A 64 -4.37 -3.25 -15.17
N ARG A 65 -4.98 -3.50 -16.34
CA ARG A 65 -4.86 -2.64 -17.53
C ARG A 65 -5.37 -1.23 -17.27
N ARG A 66 -6.58 -1.08 -16.72
CA ARG A 66 -7.18 0.21 -16.40
C ARG A 66 -6.33 1.01 -15.40
N LEU A 67 -5.67 0.34 -14.47
CA LEU A 67 -4.80 0.94 -13.47
C LEU A 67 -3.37 1.19 -13.97
N GLY A 68 -3.09 0.90 -15.24
CA GLY A 68 -1.81 1.18 -15.87
C GLY A 68 -0.68 0.23 -15.47
N VAL A 69 -1.00 -0.98 -14.98
CA VAL A 69 0.01 -2.00 -14.70
C VAL A 69 0.59 -2.51 -16.02
N PRO A 70 1.91 -2.34 -16.26
CA PRO A 70 2.57 -2.88 -17.44
C PRO A 70 2.41 -4.41 -17.51
N GLU A 71 2.17 -4.95 -18.70
CA GLU A 71 1.90 -6.38 -18.88
C GLU A 71 2.98 -7.27 -18.25
N LYS A 72 4.24 -6.92 -18.45
CA LYS A 72 5.40 -7.63 -17.89
C LYS A 72 5.49 -7.65 -16.36
N LEU A 73 4.68 -6.80 -15.67
CA LEU A 73 4.66 -6.71 -14.22
C LEU A 73 3.44 -7.40 -13.60
N ARG A 74 2.49 -7.89 -14.42
CA ARG A 74 1.24 -8.45 -13.93
C ARG A 74 1.45 -9.72 -13.13
N SER A 75 0.55 -9.90 -12.18
CA SER A 75 0.47 -11.04 -11.28
C SER A 75 -0.99 -11.49 -11.14
N CYS A 76 -1.34 -12.18 -10.06
CA CYS A 76 -2.65 -12.80 -9.85
C CYS A 76 -3.68 -11.88 -9.19
N HIS A 77 -3.30 -10.70 -8.72
CA HIS A 77 -4.21 -9.70 -8.17
C HIS A 77 -3.63 -8.29 -8.30
N THR A 78 -4.53 -7.32 -8.34
CA THR A 78 -4.19 -5.90 -8.44
C THR A 78 -4.90 -5.14 -7.32
N SER A 79 -4.17 -4.31 -6.60
CA SER A 79 -4.69 -3.56 -5.47
C SER A 79 -4.41 -2.06 -5.60
N GLN A 80 -5.17 -1.25 -4.84
CA GLN A 80 -4.98 0.19 -4.76
C GLN A 80 -4.96 0.65 -3.32
N ILE A 81 -4.05 1.56 -2.98
CA ILE A 81 -3.99 2.22 -1.68
C ILE A 81 -3.28 3.58 -1.80
N GLY A 82 -3.86 4.62 -1.21
CA GLY A 82 -3.22 5.94 -1.12
C GLY A 82 -2.80 6.53 -2.48
N GLY A 83 -3.53 6.23 -3.55
CA GLY A 83 -3.21 6.67 -4.91
C GLY A 83 -2.19 5.79 -5.65
N TYR A 84 -1.64 4.77 -5.01
CA TYR A 84 -0.72 3.80 -5.62
C TYR A 84 -1.40 2.51 -6.01
N VAL A 85 -0.85 1.86 -7.02
CA VAL A 85 -1.19 0.49 -7.43
C VAL A 85 -0.20 -0.47 -6.80
N ILE A 86 -0.72 -1.57 -6.25
CA ILE A 86 0.09 -2.67 -5.70
C ILE A 86 -0.27 -3.92 -6.51
N GLU A 87 0.70 -4.44 -7.23
CA GLU A 87 0.52 -5.59 -8.11
C GLU A 87 1.20 -6.83 -7.55
N GLY A 88 0.43 -7.89 -7.35
CA GLY A 88 0.94 -9.17 -6.87
C GLY A 88 1.37 -9.15 -5.40
N HIS A 89 2.26 -10.06 -5.06
CA HIS A 89 2.61 -10.46 -3.70
C HIS A 89 3.64 -9.54 -3.02
N VAL A 90 3.40 -8.21 -3.09
CA VAL A 90 4.27 -7.20 -2.46
C VAL A 90 4.20 -7.30 -0.93
N PRO A 91 5.34 -7.38 -0.22
CA PRO A 91 5.36 -7.41 1.24
C PRO A 91 4.71 -6.18 1.88
N ALA A 92 3.98 -6.39 2.98
CA ALA A 92 3.30 -5.33 3.70
C ALA A 92 4.26 -4.21 4.19
N ALA A 93 5.49 -4.58 4.55
CA ALA A 93 6.53 -3.62 4.94
C ALA A 93 6.90 -2.66 3.79
N ASP A 94 6.97 -3.18 2.56
CA ASP A 94 7.26 -2.36 1.37
C ASP A 94 6.08 -1.45 1.02
N VAL A 95 4.84 -1.92 1.16
CA VAL A 95 3.65 -1.07 1.00
C VAL A 95 3.65 0.05 2.04
N LYS A 96 3.95 -0.23 3.31
CA LYS A 96 4.09 0.80 4.36
C LYS A 96 5.17 1.80 4.03
N ARG A 97 6.34 1.35 3.57
CA ARG A 97 7.45 2.22 3.15
C ARG A 97 7.07 3.10 1.96
N LEU A 98 6.36 2.55 0.96
CA LEU A 98 5.83 3.31 -0.16
C LEU A 98 4.93 4.47 0.31
N LEU A 99 3.97 4.16 1.19
CA LEU A 99 3.03 5.15 1.73
C LEU A 99 3.72 6.22 2.58
N ALA A 100 4.78 5.85 3.31
CA ALA A 100 5.55 6.77 4.13
C ALA A 100 6.45 7.69 3.29
N THR A 101 7.14 7.14 2.28
CA THR A 101 8.11 7.88 1.46
C THR A 101 7.48 8.63 0.29
N LYS A 102 6.28 8.26 -0.10
CA LYS A 102 5.46 8.90 -1.16
C LYS A 102 6.26 9.23 -2.44
N PRO A 103 7.01 8.28 -3.01
CA PRO A 103 7.79 8.56 -4.22
C PRO A 103 6.87 8.88 -5.40
N LYS A 104 7.37 9.69 -6.35
CA LYS A 104 6.67 9.95 -7.61
C LYS A 104 6.70 8.67 -8.48
N ALA A 105 5.65 7.87 -8.39
CA ALA A 105 5.50 6.58 -9.07
C ALA A 105 4.02 6.23 -9.26
N ALA A 106 3.71 5.23 -10.06
CA ALA A 106 2.38 4.66 -10.19
C ALA A 106 2.13 3.59 -9.13
N GLY A 107 3.14 2.81 -8.76
CA GLY A 107 2.98 1.74 -7.77
C GLY A 107 4.18 0.82 -7.59
N LEU A 108 3.93 -0.27 -6.87
CA LEU A 108 4.86 -1.39 -6.65
C LEU A 108 4.34 -2.65 -7.33
N ALA A 109 5.26 -3.51 -7.75
CA ALA A 109 4.93 -4.83 -8.28
C ALA A 109 5.94 -5.90 -7.82
N VAL A 110 5.43 -7.10 -7.56
CA VAL A 110 6.18 -8.36 -7.60
C VAL A 110 5.64 -9.12 -8.80
N PRO A 111 6.38 -9.13 -9.94
CA PRO A 111 5.91 -9.77 -11.17
C PRO A 111 5.76 -11.27 -10.99
N GLY A 112 4.69 -11.85 -11.55
CA GLY A 112 4.43 -13.27 -11.48
C GLY A 112 3.96 -13.73 -10.09
N MET A 113 4.29 -14.98 -9.74
CA MET A 113 3.91 -15.64 -8.50
C MET A 113 5.14 -16.34 -7.91
N VAL A 114 6.00 -15.56 -7.26
CA VAL A 114 7.31 -16.02 -6.78
C VAL A 114 7.14 -16.80 -5.49
N ALA A 115 7.70 -18.00 -5.43
CA ALA A 115 7.68 -18.85 -4.23
C ALA A 115 8.39 -18.14 -3.05
N GLY A 116 7.77 -18.17 -1.87
CA GLY A 116 8.26 -17.50 -0.67
C GLY A 116 7.86 -16.03 -0.52
N SER A 117 7.29 -15.38 -1.57
CA SER A 117 6.65 -14.09 -1.39
C SER A 117 5.39 -14.22 -0.52
N PRO A 118 4.92 -13.14 0.15
CA PRO A 118 3.79 -13.21 1.07
C PRO A 118 2.54 -13.81 0.42
N GLY A 119 2.00 -14.89 0.98
CA GLY A 119 0.88 -15.67 0.44
C GLY A 119 1.28 -16.75 -0.57
N MET A 120 2.56 -16.82 -0.93
CA MET A 120 3.15 -17.83 -1.80
C MET A 120 4.16 -18.73 -1.06
N GLU A 121 4.04 -18.83 0.25
CA GLU A 121 4.87 -19.69 1.08
C GLU A 121 4.55 -21.16 0.80
N GLN A 122 5.56 -21.96 0.45
CA GLN A 122 5.45 -23.38 0.13
C GLN A 122 6.53 -24.16 0.84
N GLY A 123 6.20 -24.78 1.98
CA GLY A 123 7.02 -25.83 2.59
C GLY A 123 8.49 -25.48 2.87
N GLY A 124 8.83 -24.20 3.07
CA GLY A 124 10.20 -23.75 3.32
C GLY A 124 11.03 -23.44 2.07
N TYR A 125 10.48 -23.66 0.87
CA TYR A 125 11.11 -23.21 -0.37
C TYR A 125 10.81 -21.74 -0.65
N SER A 126 11.84 -20.97 -1.00
CA SER A 126 11.72 -19.57 -1.40
C SER A 126 12.71 -19.24 -2.50
N GLU A 127 12.32 -18.34 -3.38
CA GLU A 127 13.16 -17.78 -4.43
C GLU A 127 13.48 -16.31 -4.10
N PRO A 128 14.72 -15.85 -4.38
CA PRO A 128 15.02 -14.42 -4.29
C PRO A 128 14.14 -13.64 -5.28
N TYR A 129 13.54 -12.54 -4.81
CA TYR A 129 12.70 -11.70 -5.68
C TYR A 129 12.91 -10.21 -5.43
N LYS A 130 12.47 -9.42 -6.38
CA LYS A 130 12.54 -7.97 -6.34
C LYS A 130 11.14 -7.38 -6.29
N VAL A 131 10.96 -6.41 -5.41
CA VAL A 131 9.85 -5.47 -5.49
C VAL A 131 10.31 -4.34 -6.40
N VAL A 132 9.57 -4.08 -7.46
CA VAL A 132 9.87 -3.01 -8.40
C VAL A 132 8.90 -1.85 -8.24
N LEU A 133 9.43 -0.65 -8.24
CA LEU A 133 8.65 0.58 -8.38
C LEU A 133 8.46 0.83 -9.87
N PHE A 134 7.24 1.17 -10.31
CA PHE A 134 6.94 1.50 -11.70
C PHE A 134 6.24 2.85 -11.81
N ASP A 135 6.44 3.54 -12.92
CA ASP A 135 5.75 4.79 -13.25
C ASP A 135 4.67 4.59 -14.32
N LYS A 136 3.94 5.66 -14.63
CA LYS A 136 2.87 5.63 -15.64
C LYS A 136 3.38 5.38 -17.07
N ALA A 137 4.67 5.60 -17.32
CA ALA A 137 5.31 5.31 -18.60
C ALA A 137 5.84 3.87 -18.69
N GLY A 138 5.68 3.07 -17.63
CA GLY A 138 6.14 1.69 -17.55
C GLY A 138 7.63 1.54 -17.26
N LYS A 139 8.34 2.63 -16.90
CA LYS A 139 9.71 2.55 -16.40
C LYS A 139 9.71 1.92 -15.02
N THR A 140 10.73 1.10 -14.76
CA THR A 140 10.85 0.37 -13.48
C THR A 140 12.20 0.62 -12.82
N ARG A 141 12.23 0.58 -11.50
CA ARG A 141 13.46 0.51 -10.69
C ARG A 141 13.24 -0.42 -9.50
N VAL A 142 14.31 -1.04 -9.03
CA VAL A 142 14.24 -1.87 -7.82
C VAL A 142 13.87 -1.00 -6.63
N PHE A 143 12.86 -1.42 -5.87
CA PHE A 143 12.45 -0.80 -4.61
C PHE A 143 12.98 -1.59 -3.42
N ALA A 144 12.89 -2.93 -3.47
CA ALA A 144 13.43 -3.85 -2.47
C ALA A 144 13.91 -5.14 -3.12
N SER A 145 14.73 -5.90 -2.39
CA SER A 145 15.13 -7.28 -2.73
C SER A 145 14.91 -8.14 -1.48
N HIS A 146 14.36 -9.33 -1.70
CA HIS A 146 14.02 -10.31 -0.66
C HIS A 146 14.62 -11.65 -0.99
#